data_f79eb01048fbf78c491fc6e04b815071
#
_entry.id   f79eb01048fbf78c491fc6e04b815071
#
_cell.length_a   1.000
_cell.length_b   1.000
_cell.length_c   1.000
_cell.angle_alpha   90.00
_cell.angle_beta   90.00
_cell.angle_gamma   90.00
#
_symmetry.space_group_name_H-M   'P 1'
#
loop_
_entity.id
_entity.type
_entity.pdbx_description
1 polymer ?
#
loop_
_entity_poly.entity_id
_entity_poly.type
_entity_poly.pdbx_seq_one_letter_code
_entity_poly.pdbx_strand_id
1 'polypeptide(L)'
;MAIHAISASLKLGDPRTATQTGEALDLATMPAGLVGRRTQVNLDLARAYAVTRKDAAAVNLLLAAERLSPELVRYDPATRDVLTELLRREHRPSTPELRPLARRAGVI
;
A
#
# COMPACT_ATOMS: atom_id res chain seq x y z
N MET A 1 0.29 19.69 2.68
CA MET A 1 -0.56 18.59 2.28
C MET A 1 0.14 17.26 2.48
N ALA A 2 -0.42 16.41 3.32
CA ALA A 2 0.21 15.15 3.71
C ALA A 2 0.43 14.19 2.53
N ILE A 3 -0.48 14.16 1.55
CA ILE A 3 -0.36 13.29 0.38
C ILE A 3 0.86 13.65 -0.45
N HIS A 4 1.11 14.94 -0.66
CA HIS A 4 2.32 15.38 -1.35
C HIS A 4 3.59 15.08 -0.56
N ALA A 5 3.53 15.20 0.77
CA ALA A 5 4.67 14.88 1.63
C ALA A 5 5.05 13.40 1.52
N ILE A 6 4.06 12.49 1.47
CA ILE A 6 4.32 11.05 1.29
C ILE A 6 5.05 10.81 -0.03
N SER A 7 4.52 11.35 -1.13
CA SER A 7 5.12 11.16 -2.45
C SER A 7 6.53 11.76 -2.53
N ALA A 8 6.72 12.94 -1.96
CA ALA A 8 8.04 13.58 -1.92
C ALA A 8 9.04 12.75 -1.14
N SER A 9 8.64 12.24 0.03
CA SER A 9 9.51 11.40 0.86
C SER A 9 9.93 10.12 0.13
N LEU A 10 9.01 9.47 -0.59
CA LEU A 10 9.35 8.29 -1.37
C LEU A 10 10.33 8.62 -2.50
N LYS A 11 10.12 9.75 -3.17
CA LYS A 11 11.03 10.20 -4.24
C LYS A 11 12.43 10.53 -3.71
N LEU A 12 12.50 11.01 -2.49
CA LEU A 12 13.77 11.33 -1.83
C LEU A 12 14.39 10.10 -1.16
N GLY A 13 13.71 8.97 -1.18
CA GLY A 13 14.23 7.73 -0.61
C GLY A 13 14.07 7.61 0.90
N ASP A 14 13.10 8.33 1.48
CA ASP A 14 12.82 8.26 2.92
C ASP A 14 11.47 7.60 3.21
N PRO A 15 11.40 6.26 3.19
CA PRO A 15 10.14 5.56 3.41
C PRO A 15 9.63 5.67 4.85
N ARG A 16 10.49 5.91 5.83
CA ARG A 16 10.04 6.08 7.22
C ARG A 16 9.22 7.34 7.39
N THR A 17 9.69 8.46 6.85
CA THR A 17 8.96 9.72 6.91
C THR A 17 7.63 9.60 6.17
N ALA A 18 7.61 8.95 5.02
CA ALA A 18 6.39 8.71 4.26
C ALA A 18 5.39 7.91 5.09
N THR A 19 5.83 6.86 5.77
CA THR A 19 4.99 6.03 6.61
C THR A 19 4.38 6.82 7.76
N GLN A 20 5.20 7.57 8.50
CA GLN A 20 4.74 8.37 9.62
C GLN A 20 3.73 9.43 9.19
N THR A 21 4.00 10.11 8.10
CA THR A 21 3.10 11.12 7.56
C THR A 21 1.75 10.52 7.19
N GLY A 22 1.76 9.35 6.55
CA GLY A 22 0.54 8.67 6.15
C GLY A 22 -0.31 8.21 7.34
N GLU A 23 0.34 7.69 8.38
CA GLU A 23 -0.34 7.23 9.59
C GLU A 23 -1.02 8.39 10.34
N ALA A 24 -0.52 9.60 10.20
CA ALA A 24 -1.11 10.77 10.83
C ALA A 24 -2.38 11.27 10.12
N LEU A 25 -2.67 10.78 8.91
CA LEU A 25 -3.87 11.18 8.19
C LEU A 25 -5.11 10.54 8.80
N ASP A 26 -6.13 11.36 9.06
CA ASP A 26 -7.45 10.86 9.46
C ASP A 26 -8.26 10.53 8.20
N LEU A 27 -8.08 9.31 7.72
CA LEU A 27 -8.72 8.87 6.48
C LEU A 27 -10.23 8.67 6.63
N ALA A 28 -10.73 8.51 7.87
CA ALA A 28 -12.15 8.26 8.12
C ALA A 28 -13.01 9.48 7.80
N THR A 29 -12.45 10.68 7.84
CA THR A 29 -13.18 11.91 7.59
C THR A 29 -13.12 12.39 6.14
N MET A 30 -12.45 11.67 5.26
CA MET A 30 -12.35 12.07 3.86
C MET A 30 -13.69 11.95 3.14
N PRO A 31 -14.08 12.94 2.32
CA PRO A 31 -15.28 12.83 1.49
C PRO A 31 -15.21 11.63 0.54
N ALA A 32 -16.38 11.08 0.21
CA ALA A 32 -16.46 9.94 -0.70
C ALA A 32 -15.77 10.22 -2.04
N GLY A 33 -15.82 11.45 -2.55
CA GLY A 33 -15.16 11.84 -3.79
C GLY A 33 -13.62 11.76 -3.75
N LEU A 34 -13.03 11.55 -2.57
CA LEU A 34 -11.59 11.41 -2.41
C LEU A 34 -11.15 9.96 -2.22
N VAL A 35 -12.02 8.99 -2.49
CA VAL A 35 -11.72 7.56 -2.35
C VAL A 35 -10.47 7.19 -3.16
N GLY A 36 -10.33 7.69 -4.37
CA GLY A 36 -9.15 7.43 -5.19
C GLY A 36 -7.86 7.90 -4.55
N ARG A 37 -7.86 9.10 -3.96
CA ARG A 37 -6.68 9.63 -3.26
C ARG A 37 -6.38 8.84 -2.01
N ARG A 38 -7.40 8.47 -1.27
CA ARG A 38 -7.26 7.67 -0.06
C ARG A 38 -6.66 6.31 -0.38
N THR A 39 -7.14 5.68 -1.45
CA THR A 39 -6.59 4.43 -1.95
C THR A 39 -5.11 4.60 -2.31
N GLN A 40 -4.78 5.68 -3.01
CA GLN A 40 -3.39 5.94 -3.41
C GLN A 40 -2.48 6.15 -2.21
N VAL A 41 -2.96 6.84 -1.17
CA VAL A 41 -2.19 6.99 0.08
C VAL A 41 -1.86 5.63 0.67
N ASN A 42 -2.84 4.73 0.74
CA ASN A 42 -2.61 3.38 1.26
C ASN A 42 -1.62 2.60 0.40
N LEU A 43 -1.67 2.75 -0.92
CA LEU A 43 -0.71 2.09 -1.82
C LEU A 43 0.70 2.64 -1.62
N ASP A 44 0.85 3.94 -1.47
CA ASP A 44 2.15 4.59 -1.24
C ASP A 44 2.74 4.14 0.11
N LEU A 45 1.91 4.05 1.15
CA LEU A 45 2.33 3.55 2.46
C LEU A 45 2.75 2.08 2.39
N ALA A 46 1.99 1.27 1.67
CA ALA A 46 2.31 -0.15 1.49
C ALA A 46 3.69 -0.30 0.83
N ARG A 47 3.96 0.53 -0.16
CA ARG A 47 5.25 0.54 -0.85
C ARG A 47 6.38 0.93 0.10
N ALA A 48 6.17 1.95 0.94
CA ALA A 48 7.15 2.36 1.95
C ALA A 48 7.43 1.25 2.95
N TYR A 49 6.41 0.57 3.43
CA TYR A 49 6.58 -0.57 4.34
C TYR A 49 7.31 -1.73 3.65
N ALA A 50 7.00 -2.00 2.39
CA ALA A 50 7.68 -3.05 1.64
C ALA A 50 9.18 -2.76 1.50
N VAL A 51 9.54 -1.50 1.23
CA VAL A 51 10.94 -1.07 1.12
C VAL A 51 11.67 -1.26 2.45
N THR A 52 11.01 -1.02 3.58
CA THR A 52 11.60 -1.19 4.90
C THR A 52 11.44 -2.61 5.46
N ARG A 53 11.01 -3.55 4.64
CA ARG A 53 10.87 -4.96 5.00
C ARG A 53 9.82 -5.22 6.09
N LYS A 54 8.82 -4.38 6.17
CA LYS A 54 7.66 -4.56 7.06
C LYS A 54 6.51 -5.16 6.25
N ASP A 55 6.69 -6.41 5.84
CA ASP A 55 5.79 -7.05 4.87
C ASP A 55 4.36 -7.21 5.38
N ALA A 56 4.17 -7.57 6.64
CA ALA A 56 2.83 -7.70 7.22
C ALA A 56 2.07 -6.37 7.18
N ALA A 57 2.74 -5.27 7.52
CA ALA A 57 2.14 -3.94 7.46
C ALA A 57 1.80 -3.55 6.02
N ALA A 58 2.70 -3.87 5.08
CA ALA A 58 2.46 -3.61 3.66
C ALA A 58 1.21 -4.36 3.17
N VAL A 59 1.09 -5.64 3.51
CA VAL A 59 -0.08 -6.45 3.12
C VAL A 59 -1.36 -5.86 3.72
N ASN A 60 -1.35 -5.47 4.99
CA ASN A 60 -2.52 -4.88 5.63
C ASN A 60 -2.98 -3.60 4.93
N LEU A 61 -2.04 -2.77 4.51
CA LEU A 61 -2.38 -1.54 3.78
C LEU A 61 -2.91 -1.83 2.38
N LEU A 62 -2.37 -2.84 1.71
CA LEU A 62 -2.89 -3.27 0.42
C LEU A 62 -4.31 -3.82 0.54
N LEU A 63 -4.59 -4.58 1.61
CA LEU A 63 -5.95 -5.06 1.88
C LEU A 63 -6.91 -3.91 2.15
N ALA A 64 -6.47 -2.89 2.88
CA ALA A 64 -7.29 -1.70 3.12
C ALA A 64 -7.56 -0.94 1.83
N ALA A 65 -6.56 -0.80 0.97
CA ALA A 65 -6.71 -0.17 -0.34
C ALA A 65 -7.68 -0.95 -1.22
N GLU A 66 -7.61 -2.28 -1.20
CA GLU A 66 -8.51 -3.13 -1.95
C GLU A 66 -9.96 -2.94 -1.53
N ARG A 67 -10.22 -2.79 -0.23
CA ARG A 67 -11.57 -2.52 0.26
C ARG A 67 -12.12 -1.19 -0.24
N LEU A 68 -11.25 -0.19 -0.42
CA LEU A 68 -11.64 1.12 -0.94
C LEU A 68 -11.87 1.10 -2.44
N SER A 69 -10.96 0.50 -3.18
CA SER A 69 -11.03 0.45 -4.64
C SER A 69 -10.32 -0.80 -5.16
N PRO A 70 -11.04 -1.92 -5.29
CA PRO A 70 -10.45 -3.16 -5.81
C PRO A 70 -9.82 -2.99 -7.19
N GLU A 71 -10.44 -2.15 -8.03
CA GLU A 71 -9.99 -1.93 -9.40
C GLU A 71 -8.65 -1.21 -9.44
N LEU A 72 -8.46 -0.20 -8.60
CA LEU A 72 -7.21 0.55 -8.54
C LEU A 72 -6.06 -0.37 -8.12
N VAL A 73 -6.29 -1.18 -7.09
CA VAL A 73 -5.29 -2.15 -6.63
C VAL A 73 -4.93 -3.13 -7.74
N ARG A 74 -5.94 -3.63 -8.44
CA ARG A 74 -5.76 -4.64 -9.48
C ARG A 74 -4.97 -4.11 -10.68
N TYR A 75 -5.18 -2.84 -11.06
CA TYR A 75 -4.61 -2.30 -12.29
C TYR A 75 -3.41 -1.38 -12.08
N ASP A 76 -3.06 -1.06 -10.84
CA ASP A 76 -1.91 -0.20 -10.55
C ASP A 76 -0.59 -0.96 -10.76
N PRO A 77 0.26 -0.54 -11.72
CA PRO A 77 1.52 -1.25 -11.99
C PRO A 77 2.45 -1.30 -10.79
N ALA A 78 2.53 -0.22 -10.02
CA ALA A 78 3.40 -0.17 -8.83
C ALA A 78 2.95 -1.19 -7.78
N THR A 79 1.63 -1.35 -7.60
CA THR A 79 1.08 -2.35 -6.69
C THR A 79 1.45 -3.77 -7.12
N ARG A 80 1.40 -4.05 -8.42
CA ARG A 80 1.79 -5.36 -8.94
C ARG A 80 3.25 -5.65 -8.64
N ASP A 81 4.12 -4.66 -8.79
CA ASP A 81 5.54 -4.80 -8.48
C ASP A 81 5.76 -5.06 -6.99
N VAL A 82 5.04 -4.36 -6.11
CA VAL A 82 5.10 -4.58 -4.67
C VAL A 82 4.67 -6.00 -4.32
N LEU A 83 3.54 -6.46 -4.87
CA LEU A 83 3.03 -7.81 -4.62
C LEU A 83 4.02 -8.88 -5.09
N THR A 84 4.61 -8.69 -6.26
CA THR A 84 5.60 -9.61 -6.81
C THR A 84 6.81 -9.72 -5.87
N GLU A 85 7.31 -8.58 -5.38
CA GLU A 85 8.44 -8.55 -4.46
C GLU A 85 8.11 -9.21 -3.13
N LEU A 86 6.92 -8.93 -2.58
CA LEU A 86 6.47 -9.56 -1.33
C LEU A 86 6.36 -11.07 -1.48
N LEU A 87 5.86 -11.55 -2.62
CA LEU A 87 5.76 -12.99 -2.91
C LEU A 87 7.13 -13.66 -2.98
N ARG A 88 8.12 -12.97 -3.56
CA ARG A 88 9.48 -13.52 -3.66
C ARG A 88 10.12 -13.84 -2.31
N ARG A 89 9.78 -13.04 -1.29
CA ARG A 89 10.35 -13.20 0.05
C ARG A 89 9.28 -13.58 1.08
N GLU A 90 8.24 -14.25 0.64
CA GLU A 90 7.09 -14.58 1.48
C GLU A 90 7.44 -15.43 2.70
N HIS A 91 6.94 -15.00 3.86
CA HIS A 91 6.89 -15.80 5.08
C HIS A 91 5.43 -16.03 5.43
N ARG A 92 4.91 -17.21 5.08
CA ARG A 92 3.49 -17.52 5.23
C ARG A 92 2.92 -17.24 6.62
N PRO A 93 3.62 -17.56 7.72
CA PRO A 93 3.08 -17.25 9.04
C PRO A 93 2.88 -15.76 9.30
N SER A 94 3.68 -14.90 8.67
CA SER A 94 3.61 -13.45 8.84
C SER A 94 2.62 -12.77 7.90
N THR A 95 2.41 -13.36 6.72
CA THR A 95 1.57 -12.76 5.67
C THR A 95 0.60 -13.78 5.07
N PRO A 96 -0.34 -14.33 5.88
CA PRO A 96 -1.25 -15.37 5.38
C PRO A 96 -2.20 -14.86 4.28
N GLU A 97 -2.48 -13.55 4.25
CA GLU A 97 -3.40 -12.95 3.29
C GLU A 97 -2.73 -12.59 1.95
N LEU A 98 -1.40 -12.69 1.86
CA LEU A 98 -0.66 -12.23 0.69
C LEU A 98 -1.05 -12.99 -0.57
N ARG A 99 -1.08 -14.32 -0.52
CA ARG A 99 -1.41 -15.11 -1.71
C ARG A 99 -2.84 -14.90 -2.20
N PRO A 100 -3.85 -14.90 -1.32
CA PRO A 100 -5.21 -14.57 -1.75
C PRO A 100 -5.29 -13.19 -2.39
N LEU A 101 -4.63 -12.19 -1.79
CA LEU A 101 -4.61 -10.84 -2.32
C LEU A 101 -3.95 -10.78 -3.71
N ALA A 102 -2.79 -11.42 -3.86
CA ALA A 102 -2.07 -11.45 -5.14
C ALA A 102 -2.90 -12.15 -6.23
N ARG A 103 -3.64 -13.18 -5.85
CA ARG A 103 -4.53 -13.89 -6.78
C ARG A 103 -5.68 -12.99 -7.24
N ARG A 104 -6.30 -12.26 -6.31
CA ARG A 104 -7.37 -11.31 -6.67
C ARG A 104 -6.86 -10.17 -7.54
N ALA A 105 -5.61 -9.75 -7.32
CA ALA A 105 -4.98 -8.70 -8.13
C ALA A 105 -4.48 -9.20 -9.49
N GLY A 106 -4.54 -10.50 -9.73
CA GLY A 106 -4.11 -11.07 -11.01
C GLY A 106 -2.59 -11.20 -11.14
N VAL A 107 -1.85 -11.17 -10.04
CA VAL A 107 -0.40 -11.34 -10.04
C VAL A 107 -0.01 -12.81 -10.12
N ILE A 108 -0.82 -13.67 -9.52
CA ILE A 108 -0.64 -15.13 -9.61
C ILE A 108 -1.91 -15.85 -9.94
#